data_de04e43fe6c2e46dc47000a2307ccddf
#
_entry.id   de04e43fe6c2e46dc47000a2307ccddf
#
_cell.length_a   1.000
_cell.length_b   1.000
_cell.length_c   1.000
_cell.angle_alpha   90.00
_cell.angle_beta   90.00
_cell.angle_gamma   90.00
#
_symmetry.space_group_name_H-M   'P 1'
#
loop_
_entity.id
_entity.type
_entity.pdbx_description
1 polymer ?
#
loop_
_entity_poly.entity_id
_entity_poly.type
_entity_poly.pdbx_seq_one_letter_code
_entity_poly.pdbx_strand_id
1 'polypeptide(L)'
;MSASAESFLHANPFALSSITSACEQRSIVTSRDIVDEAGAQLWARDLRITPDLHQRLIERKLRAPLETSLDVQDGVDATTVATDLEALLANPAEPLRGLFEPCAKHLLPDARQLRLHAVVRLLLTVARQVRPATYHHAVRAAALAGALAHQVQAPHGFAPRAMLAGLVHDLGEIYVNPDYLDARRQLDLTEYRQLAAHPQVGAMLLRE
;
A
#
# COMPACT_ATOMS: atom_id res chain seq x y z
N MET A 1 -3.39 18.38 14.77
CA MET A 1 -2.05 18.83 14.33
C MET A 1 -1.84 18.23 12.95
N SER A 2 -1.73 19.07 11.94
CA SER A 2 -1.52 18.61 10.56
C SER A 2 -0.16 17.92 10.48
N ALA A 3 -0.12 16.66 10.04
CA ALA A 3 1.13 16.03 9.62
C ALA A 3 1.63 16.87 8.44
N SER A 4 2.67 17.65 8.66
CA SER A 4 3.22 18.51 7.61
C SER A 4 3.92 17.64 6.56
N ALA A 5 3.97 18.09 5.31
CA ALA A 5 4.74 17.42 4.25
C ALA A 5 6.21 17.14 4.67
N GLU A 6 6.74 17.93 5.61
CA GLU A 6 8.07 17.72 6.19
C GLU A 6 8.26 16.37 6.89
N SER A 7 7.21 15.75 7.44
CA SER A 7 7.34 14.45 8.11
C SER A 7 7.67 13.30 7.15
N PHE A 8 7.41 13.46 5.85
CA PHE A 8 7.74 12.46 4.81
C PHE A 8 9.16 12.56 4.28
N LEU A 9 9.87 13.67 4.57
CA LEU A 9 11.26 13.82 4.19
C LEU A 9 12.20 12.98 5.08
N HIS A 10 11.71 12.50 6.22
CA HIS A 10 12.40 11.49 7.02
C HIS A 10 11.84 10.11 6.67
N ALA A 11 12.72 9.15 6.40
CA ALA A 11 12.30 7.77 6.18
C ALA A 11 11.58 7.24 7.44
N ASN A 12 10.32 6.84 7.29
CA ASN A 12 9.56 6.27 8.39
C ASN A 12 10.16 4.90 8.77
N PRO A 13 10.51 4.63 10.03
CA PRO A 13 11.20 3.41 10.42
C PRO A 13 10.39 2.14 10.15
N PHE A 14 9.06 2.19 10.28
CA PHE A 14 8.19 1.02 10.04
C PHE A 14 8.04 0.74 8.55
N ALA A 15 7.86 1.78 7.73
CA ALA A 15 7.81 1.64 6.27
C ALA A 15 9.15 1.15 5.74
N LEU A 16 10.26 1.75 6.18
CA LEU A 16 11.61 1.36 5.77
C LEU A 16 11.93 -0.08 6.16
N SER A 17 11.59 -0.50 7.39
CA SER A 17 11.73 -1.89 7.84
C SER A 17 10.90 -2.84 6.97
N SER A 18 9.65 -2.49 6.68
CA SER A 18 8.76 -3.30 5.83
C SER A 18 9.30 -3.42 4.40
N ILE A 19 9.80 -2.33 3.81
CA ILE A 19 10.42 -2.32 2.48
C ILE A 19 11.68 -3.20 2.48
N THR A 20 12.54 -3.05 3.46
CA THR A 20 13.78 -3.84 3.58
C THR A 20 13.49 -5.34 3.71
N SER A 21 12.50 -5.71 4.54
CA SER A 21 12.08 -7.12 4.67
C SER A 21 11.49 -7.67 3.36
N ALA A 22 10.73 -6.86 2.63
CA ALA A 22 10.20 -7.28 1.32
C ALA A 22 11.32 -7.51 0.28
N CYS A 23 12.46 -6.81 0.40
CA CYS A 23 13.61 -6.96 -0.51
C CYS A 23 14.27 -8.34 -0.43
N GLU A 24 14.04 -9.12 0.62
CA GLU A 24 14.53 -10.50 0.73
C GLU A 24 13.88 -11.41 -0.32
N GLN A 25 12.64 -11.12 -0.71
CA GLN A 25 11.85 -11.94 -1.61
C GLN A 25 11.53 -11.25 -2.95
N ARG A 26 11.68 -9.92 -3.03
CA ARG A 26 11.35 -9.12 -4.20
C ARG A 26 12.50 -8.24 -4.62
N SER A 27 12.63 -8.02 -5.93
CA SER A 27 13.60 -7.09 -6.47
C SER A 27 13.06 -5.66 -6.40
N ILE A 28 13.32 -4.99 -5.28
CA ILE A 28 13.06 -3.55 -5.13
C ILE A 28 14.36 -2.82 -5.44
N VAL A 29 14.28 -1.90 -6.40
CA VAL A 29 15.42 -1.12 -6.89
C VAL A 29 15.09 0.37 -6.83
N THR A 30 16.13 1.19 -6.82
CA THR A 30 15.96 2.63 -6.96
C THR A 30 15.67 3.01 -8.40
N SER A 31 14.59 3.75 -8.64
CA SER A 31 14.24 4.32 -9.94
C SER A 31 14.97 5.63 -10.23
N ARG A 32 15.49 6.28 -9.19
CA ARG A 32 16.32 7.50 -9.23
C ARG A 32 17.26 7.52 -8.03
N ASP A 33 18.27 8.41 -8.08
CA ASP A 33 19.15 8.62 -6.94
C ASP A 33 18.38 9.07 -5.70
N ILE A 34 18.70 8.50 -4.55
CA ILE A 34 18.24 8.98 -3.25
C ILE A 34 19.26 10.00 -2.77
N VAL A 35 18.81 11.23 -2.58
CA VAL A 35 19.64 12.34 -2.11
C VAL A 35 19.07 12.94 -0.83
N ASP A 36 19.94 13.43 0.04
CA ASP A 36 19.51 14.19 1.22
C ASP A 36 19.14 15.64 0.86
N GLU A 37 18.64 16.39 1.85
CA GLU A 37 18.25 17.80 1.70
C GLU A 37 19.42 18.69 1.25
N ALA A 38 20.66 18.34 1.61
CA ALA A 38 21.87 19.03 1.22
C ALA A 38 22.34 18.68 -0.20
N GLY A 39 21.70 17.69 -0.85
CA GLY A 39 22.05 17.21 -2.19
C GLY A 39 23.13 16.12 -2.22
N ALA A 40 23.53 15.60 -1.06
CA ALA A 40 24.45 14.47 -1.02
C ALA A 40 23.76 13.17 -1.44
N GLN A 41 24.36 12.43 -2.35
CA GLN A 41 23.85 11.15 -2.81
C GLN A 41 24.01 10.10 -1.72
N LEU A 42 22.89 9.55 -1.26
CA LEU A 42 22.85 8.49 -0.25
C LEU A 42 22.83 7.09 -0.91
N TRP A 43 22.13 6.97 -2.05
CA TRP A 43 22.03 5.74 -2.82
C TRP A 43 21.86 6.05 -4.30
N ALA A 44 22.56 5.31 -5.16
CA ALA A 44 22.49 5.54 -6.60
C ALA A 44 21.26 4.84 -7.21
N ARG A 45 20.85 5.35 -8.37
CA ARG A 45 19.80 4.77 -9.22
C ARG A 45 20.20 3.33 -9.65
N ASP A 46 19.17 2.53 -9.95
CA ASP A 46 19.27 1.14 -10.45
C ASP A 46 19.97 0.18 -9.49
N LEU A 47 20.15 0.55 -8.22
CA LEU A 47 20.67 -0.32 -7.18
C LEU A 47 19.55 -0.99 -6.38
N ARG A 48 19.79 -2.24 -5.99
CA ARG A 48 18.90 -2.96 -5.09
C ARG A 48 18.94 -2.33 -3.69
N ILE A 49 17.80 -2.32 -3.03
CA ILE A 49 17.71 -1.93 -1.63
C ILE A 49 18.32 -3.05 -0.77
N THR A 50 19.18 -2.66 0.16
CA THR A 50 19.84 -3.56 1.10
C THR A 50 19.64 -3.07 2.55
N PRO A 51 19.84 -3.93 3.56
CA PRO A 51 19.75 -3.51 4.97
C PRO A 51 20.66 -2.34 5.34
N ASP A 52 21.83 -2.20 4.67
CA ASP A 52 22.76 -1.07 4.89
C ASP A 52 22.12 0.29 4.57
N LEU A 53 21.18 0.31 3.61
CA LEU A 53 20.45 1.51 3.28
C LEU A 53 19.60 2.01 4.47
N HIS A 54 19.04 1.09 5.24
CA HIS A 54 18.27 1.43 6.44
C HIS A 54 19.07 2.34 7.38
N GLN A 55 20.29 1.96 7.70
CA GLN A 55 21.17 2.75 8.59
C GLN A 55 21.52 4.12 7.99
N ARG A 56 21.70 4.19 6.67
CA ARG A 56 22.03 5.45 5.98
C ARG A 56 20.88 6.43 5.92
N LEU A 57 19.63 5.92 5.89
CA LEU A 57 18.44 6.77 5.69
C LEU A 57 17.77 7.22 6.98
N ILE A 58 17.88 6.43 8.08
CA ILE A 58 17.06 6.65 9.28
C ILE A 58 17.33 8.00 9.95
N GLU A 59 18.54 8.54 9.82
CA GLU A 59 18.97 9.80 10.42
C GLU A 59 19.04 10.96 9.41
N ARG A 60 18.66 10.72 8.16
CA ARG A 60 18.80 11.70 7.08
C ARG A 60 17.44 12.25 6.67
N LYS A 61 17.42 13.56 6.44
CA LYS A 61 16.27 14.21 5.81
C LYS A 61 16.44 14.10 4.30
N LEU A 62 15.48 13.46 3.65
CA LEU A 62 15.52 13.20 2.21
C LEU A 62 14.97 14.41 1.45
N ARG A 63 15.42 14.59 0.22
CA ARG A 63 14.91 15.64 -0.67
C ARG A 63 13.51 15.32 -1.20
N ALA A 64 13.15 14.05 -1.25
CA ALA A 64 11.83 13.58 -1.67
C ALA A 64 11.46 12.33 -0.86
N PRO A 65 10.16 12.00 -0.73
CA PRO A 65 9.72 10.76 -0.07
C PRO A 65 10.41 9.53 -0.67
N LEU A 66 10.87 8.62 0.19
CA LEU A 66 11.65 7.45 -0.21
C LEU A 66 10.93 6.62 -1.28
N GLU A 67 9.64 6.39 -1.11
CA GLU A 67 8.79 5.54 -1.94
C GLU A 67 8.74 6.02 -3.39
N THR A 68 8.85 7.32 -3.60
CA THR A 68 8.88 7.93 -4.94
C THR A 68 10.17 7.67 -5.69
N SER A 69 11.20 7.21 -4.99
CA SER A 69 12.52 6.86 -5.54
C SER A 69 12.73 5.37 -5.72
N LEU A 70 11.70 4.56 -5.44
CA LEU A 70 11.77 3.10 -5.51
C LEU A 70 10.84 2.56 -6.60
N ASP A 71 11.20 1.40 -7.15
CA ASP A 71 10.36 0.61 -8.05
C ASP A 71 10.51 -0.87 -7.74
N VAL A 72 9.50 -1.65 -8.12
CA VAL A 72 9.47 -3.10 -7.96
C VAL A 72 9.13 -3.74 -9.29
N GLN A 73 10.06 -4.54 -9.85
CA GLN A 73 9.93 -5.13 -11.18
C GLN A 73 8.76 -6.11 -11.25
N ASP A 74 8.66 -7.06 -10.31
CA ASP A 74 7.61 -8.07 -10.24
C ASP A 74 6.62 -7.75 -9.11
N GLY A 75 6.16 -6.49 -9.07
CA GLY A 75 5.24 -5.99 -8.05
C GLY A 75 3.78 -6.31 -8.36
N VAL A 76 2.94 -6.07 -7.35
CA VAL A 76 1.48 -6.15 -7.50
C VAL A 76 1.02 -5.21 -8.62
N ASP A 77 0.31 -5.78 -9.57
CA ASP A 77 -0.33 -5.10 -10.68
C ASP A 77 -1.83 -5.45 -10.75
N ALA A 78 -2.54 -4.94 -11.74
CA ALA A 78 -3.95 -5.23 -11.95
C ALA A 78 -4.23 -6.73 -12.14
N THR A 79 -3.32 -7.45 -12.79
CA THR A 79 -3.45 -8.90 -13.00
C THR A 79 -3.32 -9.66 -11.69
N THR A 80 -2.34 -9.28 -10.86
CA THR A 80 -2.15 -9.83 -9.52
C THR A 80 -3.38 -9.61 -8.65
N VAL A 81 -3.92 -8.37 -8.63
CA VAL A 81 -5.14 -8.05 -7.87
C VAL A 81 -6.33 -8.87 -8.37
N ALA A 82 -6.49 -9.02 -9.70
CA ALA A 82 -7.57 -9.82 -10.26
C ALA A 82 -7.45 -11.31 -9.89
N THR A 83 -6.24 -11.86 -9.86
CA THR A 83 -5.99 -13.25 -9.45
C THR A 83 -6.30 -13.47 -7.97
N ASP A 84 -5.86 -12.54 -7.10
CA ASP A 84 -6.12 -12.62 -5.66
C ASP A 84 -7.62 -12.40 -5.36
N LEU A 85 -8.29 -11.55 -6.13
CA LEU A 85 -9.74 -11.40 -6.09
C LEU A 85 -10.49 -12.67 -6.54
N GLU A 86 -10.04 -13.33 -7.61
CA GLU A 86 -10.62 -14.59 -8.06
C GLU A 86 -10.53 -15.66 -6.96
N ALA A 87 -9.37 -15.76 -6.29
CA ALA A 87 -9.19 -16.64 -5.15
C ALA A 87 -10.14 -16.30 -3.98
N LEU A 88 -10.33 -15.01 -3.70
CA LEU A 88 -11.28 -14.51 -2.68
C LEU A 88 -12.71 -14.95 -3.02
N LEU A 89 -13.16 -14.74 -4.28
CA LEU A 89 -14.51 -15.07 -4.73
C LEU A 89 -14.76 -16.59 -4.74
N ALA A 90 -13.73 -17.38 -5.00
CA ALA A 90 -13.79 -18.84 -4.98
C ALA A 90 -13.81 -19.43 -3.55
N ASN A 91 -13.44 -18.65 -2.53
CA ASN A 91 -13.36 -19.13 -1.15
C ASN A 91 -14.78 -19.35 -0.57
N PRO A 92 -15.18 -20.60 -0.24
CA PRO A 92 -16.50 -20.87 0.33
C PRO A 92 -16.67 -20.30 1.75
N ALA A 93 -15.58 -20.04 2.47
CA ALA A 93 -15.57 -19.48 3.81
C ALA A 93 -15.51 -17.93 3.84
N GLU A 94 -15.56 -17.26 2.66
CA GLU A 94 -15.57 -15.79 2.63
C GLU A 94 -16.87 -15.22 3.22
N PRO A 95 -16.79 -14.43 4.33
CA PRO A 95 -17.98 -13.94 5.03
C PRO A 95 -18.87 -13.04 4.17
N LEU A 96 -18.28 -12.32 3.20
CA LEU A 96 -18.99 -11.37 2.33
C LEU A 96 -19.39 -11.98 0.97
N ARG A 97 -19.24 -13.29 0.79
CA ARG A 97 -19.53 -13.98 -0.47
C ARG A 97 -20.90 -13.63 -1.05
N GLY A 98 -21.94 -13.60 -0.20
CA GLY A 98 -23.31 -13.27 -0.63
C GLY A 98 -23.44 -11.85 -1.22
N LEU A 99 -22.56 -10.92 -0.85
CA LEU A 99 -22.52 -9.57 -1.42
C LEU A 99 -21.74 -9.54 -2.75
N PHE A 100 -20.77 -10.41 -2.93
CA PHE A 100 -19.94 -10.46 -4.13
C PHE A 100 -20.58 -11.26 -5.26
N GLU A 101 -21.25 -12.36 -4.95
CA GLU A 101 -21.77 -13.34 -5.91
C GLU A 101 -22.65 -12.72 -7.00
N PRO A 102 -23.60 -11.80 -6.72
CA PRO A 102 -24.40 -11.17 -7.76
C PRO A 102 -23.59 -10.34 -8.77
N CYS A 103 -22.44 -9.82 -8.35
CA CYS A 103 -21.58 -8.93 -9.13
C CYS A 103 -20.29 -9.62 -9.63
N ALA A 104 -20.04 -10.87 -9.30
CA ALA A 104 -18.77 -11.57 -9.54
C ALA A 104 -18.31 -11.51 -11.01
N LYS A 105 -19.24 -11.60 -11.97
CA LYS A 105 -18.95 -11.52 -13.42
C LYS A 105 -18.40 -10.16 -13.85
N HIS A 106 -18.59 -9.10 -13.07
CA HIS A 106 -18.15 -7.74 -13.36
C HIS A 106 -16.86 -7.41 -12.60
N LEU A 107 -16.70 -7.93 -11.38
CA LEU A 107 -15.57 -7.57 -10.50
C LEU A 107 -14.20 -7.92 -11.09
N LEU A 108 -14.05 -9.09 -11.74
CA LEU A 108 -12.77 -9.48 -12.35
C LEU A 108 -12.38 -8.61 -13.56
N PRO A 109 -13.30 -8.34 -14.53
CA PRO A 109 -13.02 -7.37 -15.59
C PRO A 109 -12.67 -5.97 -15.05
N ASP A 110 -13.33 -5.50 -14.00
CA ASP A 110 -13.06 -4.20 -13.40
C ASP A 110 -11.69 -4.17 -12.70
N ALA A 111 -11.33 -5.24 -11.97
CA ALA A 111 -10.01 -5.35 -11.35
C ALA A 111 -8.86 -5.30 -12.37
N ARG A 112 -9.05 -5.92 -13.55
CA ARG A 112 -8.06 -5.87 -14.64
C ARG A 112 -7.89 -4.49 -15.28
N GLN A 113 -8.83 -3.56 -15.05
CA GLN A 113 -8.76 -2.18 -15.51
C GLN A 113 -8.07 -1.23 -14.52
N LEU A 114 -7.70 -1.71 -13.33
CA LEU A 114 -7.02 -0.89 -12.33
C LEU A 114 -5.70 -0.35 -12.88
N ARG A 115 -5.48 0.94 -12.67
CA ARG A 115 -4.22 1.61 -13.01
C ARG A 115 -3.51 1.95 -11.72
N LEU A 116 -2.51 1.14 -11.37
CA LEU A 116 -1.73 1.30 -10.16
C LEU A 116 -0.49 2.13 -10.45
N HIS A 117 -0.37 3.28 -9.78
CA HIS A 117 0.85 4.09 -9.81
C HIS A 117 2.04 3.34 -9.18
N ALA A 118 3.28 3.69 -9.53
CA ALA A 118 4.48 3.00 -9.06
C ALA A 118 4.54 2.89 -7.52
N VAL A 119 4.26 3.98 -6.80
CA VAL A 119 4.22 4.00 -5.33
C VAL A 119 3.17 3.02 -4.78
N VAL A 120 1.98 2.99 -5.36
CA VAL A 120 0.90 2.07 -4.96
C VAL A 120 1.32 0.62 -5.21
N ARG A 121 1.90 0.32 -6.38
CA ARG A 121 2.43 -1.01 -6.70
C ARG A 121 3.48 -1.47 -5.68
N LEU A 122 4.43 -0.59 -5.37
CA LEU A 122 5.46 -0.85 -4.37
C LEU A 122 4.83 -1.18 -3.01
N LEU A 123 3.97 -0.30 -2.49
CA LEU A 123 3.40 -0.45 -1.15
C LEU A 123 2.46 -1.66 -1.05
N LEU A 124 1.65 -1.95 -2.08
CA LEU A 124 0.85 -3.18 -2.13
C LEU A 124 1.74 -4.43 -2.18
N THR A 125 2.87 -4.38 -2.88
CA THR A 125 3.82 -5.49 -2.91
C THR A 125 4.46 -5.72 -1.55
N VAL A 126 4.87 -4.64 -0.88
CA VAL A 126 5.39 -4.68 0.49
C VAL A 126 4.34 -5.25 1.44
N ALA A 127 3.09 -4.75 1.40
CA ALA A 127 2.00 -5.27 2.23
C ALA A 127 1.77 -6.77 1.98
N ARG A 128 1.72 -7.20 0.72
CA ARG A 128 1.53 -8.61 0.36
C ARG A 128 2.60 -9.53 0.92
N GLN A 129 3.86 -9.06 0.99
CA GLN A 129 4.99 -9.85 1.48
C GLN A 129 5.10 -9.88 3.01
N VAL A 130 4.96 -8.73 3.66
CA VAL A 130 5.27 -8.60 5.09
C VAL A 130 4.05 -8.41 5.98
N ARG A 131 2.91 -8.05 5.42
CA ARG A 131 1.62 -7.85 6.12
C ARG A 131 0.47 -8.45 5.31
N PRO A 132 0.46 -9.77 5.06
CA PRO A 132 -0.53 -10.39 4.17
C PRO A 132 -1.98 -10.17 4.63
N ALA A 133 -2.24 -10.05 5.93
CA ALA A 133 -3.58 -9.76 6.45
C ALA A 133 -4.08 -8.38 5.99
N THR A 134 -3.26 -7.33 6.06
CA THR A 134 -3.57 -5.98 5.55
C THR A 134 -3.79 -6.00 4.03
N TYR A 135 -2.94 -6.72 3.28
CA TYR A 135 -3.13 -6.86 1.84
C TYR A 135 -4.44 -7.56 1.48
N HIS A 136 -4.77 -8.69 2.16
CA HIS A 136 -6.03 -9.39 1.92
C HIS A 136 -7.25 -8.56 2.32
N HIS A 137 -7.13 -7.73 3.38
CA HIS A 137 -8.16 -6.76 3.73
C HIS A 137 -8.37 -5.75 2.61
N ALA A 138 -7.30 -5.20 2.04
CA ALA A 138 -7.37 -4.26 0.92
C ALA A 138 -8.05 -4.86 -0.33
N VAL A 139 -7.74 -6.12 -0.68
CA VAL A 139 -8.40 -6.83 -1.80
C VAL A 139 -9.89 -7.04 -1.50
N ARG A 140 -10.26 -7.40 -0.26
CA ARG A 140 -11.65 -7.56 0.16
C ARG A 140 -12.41 -6.22 0.13
N ALA A 141 -11.79 -5.13 0.59
CA ALA A 141 -12.36 -3.79 0.53
C ALA A 141 -12.58 -3.32 -0.92
N ALA A 142 -11.63 -3.62 -1.82
CA ALA A 142 -11.79 -3.37 -3.24
C ALA A 142 -12.99 -4.13 -3.83
N ALA A 143 -13.10 -5.44 -3.52
CA ALA A 143 -14.24 -6.25 -3.96
C ALA A 143 -15.57 -5.68 -3.47
N LEU A 144 -15.64 -5.27 -2.19
CA LEU A 144 -16.85 -4.71 -1.59
C LEU A 144 -17.23 -3.38 -2.25
N ALA A 145 -16.27 -2.49 -2.45
CA ALA A 145 -16.50 -1.19 -3.10
C ALA A 145 -16.99 -1.36 -4.55
N GLY A 146 -16.40 -2.30 -5.31
CA GLY A 146 -16.86 -2.65 -6.65
C GLY A 146 -18.26 -3.24 -6.66
N ALA A 147 -18.55 -4.19 -5.76
CA ALA A 147 -19.88 -4.81 -5.66
C ALA A 147 -20.97 -3.78 -5.30
N LEU A 148 -20.69 -2.90 -4.35
CA LEU A 148 -21.62 -1.82 -3.99
C LEU A 148 -21.85 -0.87 -5.16
N ALA A 149 -20.80 -0.51 -5.92
CA ALA A 149 -20.95 0.34 -7.09
C ALA A 149 -21.88 -0.29 -8.15
N HIS A 150 -21.78 -1.61 -8.37
CA HIS A 150 -22.69 -2.32 -9.28
C HIS A 150 -24.11 -2.41 -8.73
N GLN A 151 -24.29 -2.69 -7.43
CA GLN A 151 -25.61 -2.79 -6.82
C GLN A 151 -26.39 -1.46 -6.87
N VAL A 152 -25.72 -0.32 -6.67
CA VAL A 152 -26.35 1.00 -6.78
C VAL A 152 -26.43 1.50 -8.23
N GLN A 153 -26.07 0.69 -9.21
CA GLN A 153 -26.06 1.04 -10.63
C GLN A 153 -25.29 2.34 -10.91
N ALA A 154 -24.10 2.45 -10.29
CA ALA A 154 -23.25 3.62 -10.47
C ALA A 154 -22.87 3.84 -11.95
N PRO A 155 -22.53 5.08 -12.35
CA PRO A 155 -22.16 5.37 -13.73
C PRO A 155 -21.02 4.50 -14.24
N HIS A 156 -20.98 4.29 -15.57
CA HIS A 156 -19.94 3.50 -16.23
C HIS A 156 -18.54 3.98 -15.83
N GLY A 157 -17.64 3.04 -15.54
CA GLY A 157 -16.27 3.30 -15.10
C GLY A 157 -16.14 3.76 -13.64
N PHE A 158 -17.24 3.82 -12.87
CA PHE A 158 -17.17 4.15 -11.45
C PHE A 158 -16.67 2.96 -10.62
N ALA A 159 -17.09 1.73 -10.93
CA ALA A 159 -16.73 0.53 -10.17
C ALA A 159 -15.20 0.32 -10.09
N PRO A 160 -14.39 0.38 -11.17
CA PRO A 160 -12.93 0.29 -11.05
C PRO A 160 -12.32 1.37 -10.17
N ARG A 161 -12.86 2.59 -10.16
CA ARG A 161 -12.39 3.68 -9.29
C ARG A 161 -12.74 3.43 -7.83
N ALA A 162 -13.94 2.94 -7.55
CA ALA A 162 -14.36 2.54 -6.21
C ALA A 162 -13.49 1.37 -5.70
N MET A 163 -13.20 0.38 -6.56
CA MET A 163 -12.28 -0.71 -6.25
C MET A 163 -10.88 -0.20 -5.93
N LEU A 164 -10.35 0.74 -6.72
CA LEU A 164 -9.05 1.35 -6.45
C LEU A 164 -9.04 2.05 -5.09
N ALA A 165 -10.08 2.84 -4.77
CA ALA A 165 -10.21 3.50 -3.47
C ALA A 165 -10.23 2.48 -2.32
N GLY A 166 -11.01 1.39 -2.45
CA GLY A 166 -11.00 0.30 -1.48
C GLY A 166 -9.66 -0.42 -1.35
N LEU A 167 -8.90 -0.52 -2.45
CA LEU A 167 -7.58 -1.17 -2.44
C LEU A 167 -6.52 -0.34 -1.71
N VAL A 168 -6.62 0.99 -1.77
CA VAL A 168 -5.57 1.89 -1.26
C VAL A 168 -5.91 2.57 0.07
N HIS A 169 -7.11 2.38 0.63
CA HIS A 169 -7.61 3.15 1.77
C HIS A 169 -6.72 3.04 3.02
N ASP A 170 -6.12 1.86 3.24
CA ASP A 170 -5.28 1.57 4.40
C ASP A 170 -3.77 1.46 4.07
N LEU A 171 -3.31 1.93 2.89
CA LEU A 171 -1.88 1.89 2.55
C LEU A 171 -1.00 2.63 3.57
N GLY A 172 -1.55 3.64 4.24
CA GLY A 172 -0.87 4.35 5.32
C GLY A 172 -0.55 3.50 6.54
N GLU A 173 -1.17 2.34 6.73
CA GLU A 173 -0.85 1.41 7.83
C GLU A 173 0.58 0.88 7.77
N ILE A 174 1.21 0.86 6.58
CA ILE A 174 2.62 0.48 6.43
C ILE A 174 3.55 1.38 7.25
N TYR A 175 3.11 2.61 7.51
CA TYR A 175 3.83 3.65 8.25
C TYR A 175 3.57 3.62 9.77
N VAL A 176 2.69 2.73 10.22
CA VAL A 176 2.31 2.58 11.62
C VAL A 176 3.01 1.37 12.21
N ASN A 177 3.29 1.44 13.52
CA ASN A 177 3.79 0.28 14.26
C ASN A 177 2.82 -0.91 14.07
N PRO A 178 3.28 -2.05 13.53
CA PRO A 178 2.42 -3.21 13.28
C PRO A 178 1.71 -3.74 14.53
N ASP A 179 2.29 -3.56 15.72
CA ASP A 179 1.68 -3.97 16.99
C ASP A 179 0.36 -3.24 17.27
N TYR A 180 0.14 -2.06 16.68
CA TYR A 180 -1.11 -1.31 16.85
C TYR A 180 -2.26 -1.88 16.03
N LEU A 181 -1.98 -2.76 15.08
CA LEU A 181 -2.98 -3.44 14.25
C LEU A 181 -3.49 -4.75 14.90
N ASP A 182 -2.88 -5.20 16.01
CA ASP A 182 -3.38 -6.39 16.73
C ASP A 182 -4.67 -6.04 17.50
N ALA A 183 -5.80 -6.51 16.97
CA ALA A 183 -7.13 -6.28 17.58
C ALA A 183 -7.28 -6.82 19.02
N ARG A 184 -6.37 -7.68 19.48
CA ARG A 184 -6.34 -8.21 20.86
C ARG A 184 -5.67 -7.24 21.83
N ARG A 185 -4.96 -6.25 21.30
CA ARG A 185 -4.23 -5.26 22.09
C ARG A 185 -5.11 -4.04 22.36
N GLN A 186 -5.13 -3.61 23.61
CA GLN A 186 -5.72 -2.33 23.97
C GLN A 186 -4.68 -1.22 23.80
N LEU A 187 -4.97 -0.27 22.94
CA LEU A 187 -4.08 0.86 22.65
C LEU A 187 -4.27 1.96 23.71
N ASP A 188 -3.18 2.60 24.09
CA ASP A 188 -3.27 3.87 24.81
C ASP A 188 -3.65 5.03 23.86
N LEU A 189 -3.89 6.22 24.43
CA LEU A 189 -4.32 7.38 23.64
C LEU A 189 -3.28 7.83 22.60
N THR A 190 -2.00 7.69 22.91
CA THR A 190 -0.90 8.08 22.00
C THR A 190 -0.78 7.10 20.86
N GLU A 191 -0.81 5.80 21.14
CA GLU A 191 -0.80 4.72 20.16
C GLU A 191 -2.02 4.81 19.22
N TYR A 192 -3.21 5.04 19.80
CA TYR A 192 -4.43 5.24 19.02
C TYR A 192 -4.32 6.44 18.07
N ARG A 193 -3.78 7.57 18.52
CA ARG A 193 -3.57 8.74 17.66
C ARG A 193 -2.59 8.47 16.52
N GLN A 194 -1.55 7.69 16.77
CA GLN A 194 -0.60 7.28 15.73
C GLN A 194 -1.28 6.37 14.71
N LEU A 195 -2.05 5.38 15.17
CA LEU A 195 -2.84 4.53 14.28
C LEU A 195 -3.85 5.35 13.48
N ALA A 196 -4.61 6.24 14.13
CA ALA A 196 -5.65 7.06 13.49
C ALA A 196 -5.10 8.06 12.45
N ALA A 197 -3.78 8.24 12.38
CA ALA A 197 -3.15 9.10 11.36
C ALA A 197 -2.96 8.40 10.00
N HIS A 198 -3.10 7.05 9.91
CA HIS A 198 -2.82 6.31 8.66
C HIS A 198 -3.63 6.80 7.44
N PRO A 199 -4.91 7.26 7.52
CA PRO A 199 -5.61 7.74 6.35
C PRO A 199 -5.00 9.03 5.80
N GLN A 200 -4.47 9.90 6.68
CA GLN A 200 -3.78 11.12 6.27
C GLN A 200 -2.46 10.79 5.57
N VAL A 201 -1.72 9.83 6.12
CA VAL A 201 -0.49 9.29 5.51
C VAL A 201 -0.80 8.71 4.13
N GLY A 202 -1.80 7.86 4.01
CA GLY A 202 -2.25 7.29 2.74
C GLY A 202 -2.63 8.37 1.71
N ALA A 203 -3.39 9.39 2.14
CA ALA A 203 -3.78 10.50 1.27
C ALA A 203 -2.57 11.32 0.77
N MET A 204 -1.51 11.45 1.57
CA MET A 204 -0.28 12.14 1.17
C MET A 204 0.51 11.33 0.15
N LEU A 205 0.64 10.02 0.35
CA LEU A 205 1.31 9.09 -0.57
C LEU A 205 0.64 9.04 -1.95
N LEU A 206 -0.67 9.26 -2.01
CA LEU A 206 -1.44 9.23 -3.26
C LEU A 206 -1.42 10.58 -4.03
N ARG A 207 -0.84 11.63 -3.46
CA ARG A 207 -0.71 12.94 -4.10
C ARG A 207 0.61 13.12 -4.87
N GLU A 208 1.61 12.30 -4.57
CA GLU A 208 2.91 12.29 -5.24
C GLU A 208 2.87 11.52 -6.58
#